data_74f5df45eccdc2921ffcf6f30cfd3b08
#
_entry.id   74f5df45eccdc2921ffcf6f30cfd3b08
#
_cell.length_a   1.000
_cell.length_b   1.000
_cell.length_c   1.000
_cell.angle_alpha   90.00
_cell.angle_beta   90.00
_cell.angle_gamma   90.00
#
_symmetry.space_group_name_H-M   'P 1'
#
loop_
_entity.id
_entity.type
_entity.pdbx_description
1 polymer ?
#
loop_
_entity_poly.entity_id
_entity_poly.type
_entity_poly.pdbx_seq_one_letter_code
_entity_poly.pdbx_strand_id
1 'polypeptide(L)'
;MTHYVIYFDICAFFLSIVLLIMFFGKKDRHRVHNRIFEILLIDELIMSTADVMSAAMIASPNALDPTIRAVTNLFNYLYLIPHTMIPVIFSSYIMIMIGYSKKVSKKFMVAFAIPYAIVLGFLLTNPFTGAIFTSSETNPYMRGPFMPLLYLAGHL
;
A
#
# COMPACT_ATOMS: atom_id res chain seq x y z
N MET A 1 -3.74 8.43 19.74
CA MET A 1 -3.97 8.75 18.30
C MET A 1 -4.20 7.51 17.39
N THR A 2 -3.78 6.32 17.79
CA THR A 2 -3.87 5.09 16.99
C THR A 2 -5.30 4.57 16.72
N HIS A 3 -6.27 4.82 17.62
CA HIS A 3 -7.62 4.28 17.44
C HIS A 3 -8.40 4.86 16.25
N TYR A 4 -8.21 6.14 15.91
CA TYR A 4 -8.94 6.75 14.79
C TYR A 4 -8.52 6.22 13.43
N VAL A 5 -7.25 5.89 13.25
CA VAL A 5 -6.71 5.36 11.97
C VAL A 5 -7.33 4.00 11.68
N ILE A 6 -7.37 3.09 12.65
CA ILE A 6 -7.94 1.74 12.50
C ILE A 6 -9.41 1.76 12.04
N TYR A 7 -10.21 2.71 12.52
CA TYR A 7 -11.61 2.82 12.10
C TYR A 7 -11.74 3.20 10.62
N PHE A 8 -10.84 4.06 10.10
CA PHE A 8 -10.82 4.39 8.67
C PHE A 8 -10.46 3.18 7.83
N ASP A 9 -9.48 2.37 8.24
CA ASP A 9 -9.05 1.19 7.51
C ASP A 9 -10.14 0.11 7.51
N ILE A 10 -10.86 -0.06 8.62
CA ILE A 10 -12.03 -0.94 8.69
C ILE A 10 -13.14 -0.46 7.73
N CYS A 11 -13.41 0.84 7.69
CA CYS A 11 -14.39 1.40 6.76
C CYS A 11 -13.94 1.23 5.30
N ALA A 12 -12.66 1.48 5.00
CA ALA A 12 -12.07 1.28 3.67
C ALA A 12 -12.18 -0.18 3.23
N PHE A 13 -11.90 -1.12 4.12
CA PHE A 13 -12.04 -2.56 3.89
C PHE A 13 -13.47 -2.94 3.45
N PHE A 14 -14.49 -2.54 4.24
CA PHE A 14 -15.88 -2.85 3.88
C PHE A 14 -16.32 -2.16 2.60
N LEU A 15 -15.92 -0.90 2.40
CA LEU A 15 -16.24 -0.16 1.17
C LEU A 15 -15.60 -0.85 -0.05
N SER A 16 -14.37 -1.28 0.03
CA SER A 16 -13.67 -1.99 -1.05
C SER A 16 -14.35 -3.32 -1.39
N ILE A 17 -14.82 -4.07 -0.40
CA ILE A 17 -15.61 -5.30 -0.63
C ILE A 17 -16.90 -4.97 -1.39
N VAL A 18 -17.67 -3.98 -0.93
CA VAL A 18 -18.93 -3.59 -1.58
C VAL A 18 -18.68 -3.17 -3.04
N LEU A 19 -17.66 -2.33 -3.27
CA LEU A 19 -17.29 -1.90 -4.61
C LEU A 19 -16.83 -3.06 -5.50
N LEU A 20 -16.06 -4.02 -4.97
CA LEU A 20 -15.68 -5.23 -5.70
C LEU A 20 -16.90 -6.08 -6.08
N ILE A 21 -17.82 -6.31 -5.16
CA ILE A 21 -19.06 -7.06 -5.46
C ILE A 21 -19.85 -6.38 -6.58
N MET A 22 -20.04 -5.06 -6.49
CA MET A 22 -20.72 -4.27 -7.52
C MET A 22 -19.99 -4.34 -8.86
N PHE A 23 -18.66 -4.31 -8.81
CA PHE A 23 -17.82 -4.36 -9.99
C PHE A 23 -17.85 -5.72 -10.69
N PHE A 24 -17.92 -6.83 -9.96
CA PHE A 24 -18.03 -8.18 -10.52
C PHE A 24 -19.33 -8.39 -11.30
N GLY A 25 -20.41 -7.65 -10.98
CA GLY A 25 -21.67 -7.65 -11.74
C GLY A 25 -21.61 -6.89 -13.07
N LYS A 26 -20.53 -6.17 -13.38
CA LYS A 26 -20.42 -5.31 -14.55
C LYS A 26 -20.09 -6.09 -15.83
N LYS A 27 -20.90 -5.92 -16.91
CA LYS A 27 -20.69 -6.61 -18.20
C LYS A 27 -19.37 -6.27 -18.89
N ASP A 28 -18.89 -5.02 -18.76
CA ASP A 28 -17.70 -4.49 -19.47
C ASP A 28 -16.39 -4.64 -18.65
N ARG A 29 -16.31 -5.61 -17.77
CA ARG A 29 -15.17 -5.85 -16.87
C ARG A 29 -13.83 -6.02 -17.61
N HIS A 30 -13.86 -6.53 -18.84
CA HIS A 30 -12.64 -6.83 -19.62
C HIS A 30 -11.96 -5.60 -20.22
N ARG A 31 -12.56 -4.41 -20.18
CA ARG A 31 -11.91 -3.18 -20.62
C ARG A 31 -10.70 -2.85 -19.73
N VAL A 32 -9.62 -2.35 -20.35
CA VAL A 32 -8.33 -2.09 -19.67
C VAL A 32 -8.50 -1.20 -18.44
N HIS A 33 -9.24 -0.10 -18.53
CA HIS A 33 -9.48 0.80 -17.41
C HIS A 33 -10.24 0.10 -16.25
N ASN A 34 -11.20 -0.79 -16.56
CA ASN A 34 -11.92 -1.53 -15.57
C ASN A 34 -11.01 -2.54 -14.83
N ARG A 35 -10.10 -3.19 -15.55
CA ARG A 35 -9.10 -4.08 -14.91
C ARG A 35 -8.16 -3.34 -13.97
N ILE A 36 -7.72 -2.13 -14.36
CA ILE A 36 -6.85 -1.33 -13.48
C ILE A 36 -7.62 -0.88 -12.25
N PHE A 37 -8.89 -0.50 -12.39
CA PHE A 37 -9.74 -0.17 -11.25
C PHE A 37 -9.96 -1.38 -10.32
N GLU A 38 -10.14 -2.58 -10.87
CA GLU A 38 -10.20 -3.83 -10.11
C GLU A 38 -8.91 -4.07 -9.31
N ILE A 39 -7.74 -3.86 -9.95
CA ILE A 39 -6.44 -3.97 -9.28
C ILE A 39 -6.34 -2.97 -8.11
N LEU A 40 -6.76 -1.71 -8.30
CA LEU A 40 -6.78 -0.71 -7.24
C LEU A 40 -7.67 -1.11 -6.06
N LEU A 41 -8.85 -1.69 -6.32
CA LEU A 41 -9.74 -2.16 -5.25
C LEU A 41 -9.16 -3.36 -4.48
N ILE A 42 -8.49 -4.28 -5.19
CA ILE A 42 -7.82 -5.43 -4.55
C ILE A 42 -6.63 -4.95 -3.72
N ASP A 43 -5.86 -4.02 -4.26
CA ASP A 43 -4.71 -3.41 -3.60
C ASP A 43 -5.13 -2.71 -2.29
N GLU A 44 -6.20 -1.91 -2.33
CA GLU A 44 -6.80 -1.26 -1.15
C GLU A 44 -7.30 -2.29 -0.12
N LEU A 45 -7.91 -3.39 -0.57
CA LEU A 45 -8.37 -4.45 0.32
C LEU A 45 -7.22 -5.15 1.03
N ILE A 46 -6.12 -5.44 0.33
CA ILE A 46 -4.90 -6.02 0.90
C ILE A 46 -4.30 -5.05 1.91
N MET A 47 -4.17 -3.78 1.53
CA MET A 47 -3.55 -2.74 2.33
C MET A 47 -4.31 -2.50 3.63
N SER A 48 -5.63 -2.26 3.56
CA SER A 48 -6.47 -2.02 4.75
C SER A 48 -6.51 -3.24 5.68
N THR A 49 -6.55 -4.45 5.13
CA THR A 49 -6.46 -5.69 5.93
C THR A 49 -5.12 -5.79 6.64
N ALA A 50 -4.02 -5.54 5.93
CA ALA A 50 -2.67 -5.64 6.47
C ALA A 50 -2.42 -4.60 7.57
N ASP A 51 -2.92 -3.36 7.41
CA ASP A 51 -2.76 -2.32 8.43
C ASP A 51 -3.54 -2.64 9.72
N VAL A 52 -4.80 -3.07 9.59
CA VAL A 52 -5.60 -3.51 10.75
C VAL A 52 -4.94 -4.68 11.47
N MET A 53 -4.43 -5.68 10.74
CA MET A 53 -3.76 -6.84 11.34
C MET A 53 -2.46 -6.45 12.03
N SER A 54 -1.63 -5.61 11.40
CA SER A 54 -0.40 -5.08 11.99
C SER A 54 -0.69 -4.30 13.28
N ALA A 55 -1.67 -3.39 13.25
CA ALA A 55 -2.07 -2.60 14.40
C ALA A 55 -2.59 -3.47 15.56
N ALA A 56 -3.38 -4.50 15.27
CA ALA A 56 -3.89 -5.44 16.26
C ALA A 56 -2.75 -6.25 16.92
N MET A 57 -1.76 -6.68 16.14
CA MET A 57 -0.58 -7.39 16.65
C MET A 57 0.31 -6.49 17.52
N ILE A 58 0.52 -5.24 17.12
CA ILE A 58 1.28 -4.25 17.91
C ILE A 58 0.60 -3.96 19.24
N ALA A 59 -0.74 -3.95 19.27
CA ALA A 59 -1.53 -3.74 20.49
C ALA A 59 -1.65 -4.99 21.38
N SER A 60 -1.21 -6.16 20.89
CA SER A 60 -1.29 -7.42 21.64
C SER A 60 -0.36 -7.41 22.87
N PRO A 61 -0.75 -8.04 24.00
CA PRO A 61 0.15 -8.28 25.14
C PRO A 61 1.43 -9.03 24.78
N ASN A 62 1.36 -9.88 23.74
CA ASN A 62 2.48 -10.68 23.25
C ASN A 62 3.24 -10.03 22.08
N ALA A 63 3.09 -8.72 21.85
CA ALA A 63 3.69 -8.01 20.72
C ALA A 63 5.22 -8.14 20.62
N LEU A 64 5.89 -8.43 21.73
CA LEU A 64 7.34 -8.63 21.81
C LEU A 64 7.80 -10.07 21.51
N ASP A 65 6.87 -11.02 21.38
CA ASP A 65 7.20 -12.39 20.95
C ASP A 65 7.85 -12.37 19.55
N PRO A 66 8.99 -13.08 19.35
CA PRO A 66 9.68 -13.09 18.06
C PRO A 66 8.79 -13.50 16.88
N THR A 67 7.88 -14.45 17.09
CA THR A 67 6.95 -14.91 16.06
C THR A 67 5.95 -13.83 15.70
N ILE A 68 5.35 -13.17 16.70
CA ILE A 68 4.39 -12.09 16.49
C ILE A 68 5.07 -10.91 15.82
N ARG A 69 6.29 -10.54 16.20
CA ARG A 69 7.09 -9.51 15.53
C ARG A 69 7.35 -9.82 14.05
N ALA A 70 7.72 -11.07 13.75
CA ALA A 70 7.95 -11.48 12.35
C ALA A 70 6.68 -11.35 11.51
N VAL A 71 5.53 -11.78 12.05
CA VAL A 71 4.24 -11.66 11.38
C VAL A 71 3.80 -10.19 11.26
N THR A 72 4.01 -9.37 12.30
CA THR A 72 3.77 -7.92 12.24
C THR A 72 4.59 -7.25 11.14
N ASN A 73 5.87 -7.60 11.04
CA ASN A 73 6.74 -7.09 9.96
C ASN A 73 6.23 -7.51 8.58
N LEU A 74 5.76 -8.75 8.41
CA LEU A 74 5.14 -9.19 7.16
C LEU A 74 3.91 -8.35 6.80
N PHE A 75 3.01 -8.08 7.74
CA PHE A 75 1.85 -7.23 7.50
C PHE A 75 2.25 -5.79 7.19
N ASN A 76 3.29 -5.24 7.83
CA ASN A 76 3.83 -3.93 7.47
C ASN A 76 4.33 -3.89 6.01
N TYR A 77 4.97 -4.94 5.51
CA TYR A 77 5.36 -5.02 4.08
C TYR A 77 4.13 -5.14 3.18
N LEU A 78 3.14 -5.96 3.54
CA LEU A 78 1.89 -6.11 2.80
C LEU A 78 1.07 -4.81 2.75
N TYR A 79 1.24 -3.92 3.72
CA TYR A 79 0.69 -2.56 3.71
C TYR A 79 1.54 -1.61 2.86
N LEU A 80 2.85 -1.52 3.12
CA LEU A 80 3.71 -0.47 2.57
C LEU A 80 4.04 -0.67 1.08
N ILE A 81 4.16 -1.91 0.59
CA ILE A 81 4.43 -2.19 -0.83
C ILE A 81 3.27 -1.72 -1.70
N PRO A 82 2.01 -2.16 -1.48
CA PRO A 82 0.86 -1.66 -2.20
C PRO A 82 0.72 -0.14 -2.09
N HIS A 83 0.82 0.42 -0.88
CA HIS A 83 0.74 1.86 -0.65
C HIS A 83 1.70 2.66 -1.55
N THR A 84 2.92 2.17 -1.75
CA THR A 84 3.90 2.80 -2.64
C THR A 84 3.50 2.70 -4.12
N MET A 85 2.74 1.67 -4.51
CA MET A 85 2.34 1.43 -5.90
C MET A 85 1.06 2.17 -6.31
N ILE A 86 0.17 2.52 -5.37
CA ILE A 86 -1.11 3.18 -5.66
C ILE A 86 -0.97 4.41 -6.56
N PRO A 87 -0.08 5.40 -6.30
CA PRO A 87 0.00 6.59 -7.13
C PRO A 87 0.35 6.27 -8.60
N VAL A 88 1.22 5.30 -8.84
CA VAL A 88 1.61 4.87 -10.20
C VAL A 88 0.44 4.20 -10.92
N ILE A 89 -0.26 3.29 -10.24
CA ILE A 89 -1.41 2.57 -10.80
C ILE A 89 -2.56 3.55 -11.06
N PHE A 90 -2.86 4.42 -10.09
CA PHE A 90 -3.92 5.42 -10.20
C PHE A 90 -3.66 6.43 -11.32
N SER A 91 -2.43 6.96 -11.42
CA SER A 91 -2.05 7.85 -12.52
C SER A 91 -2.18 7.17 -13.89
N SER A 92 -1.80 5.89 -13.98
CA SER A 92 -1.98 5.08 -15.19
C SER A 92 -3.47 4.92 -15.53
N TYR A 93 -4.31 4.68 -14.53
CA TYR A 93 -5.76 4.63 -14.70
C TYR A 93 -6.33 5.93 -15.28
N ILE A 94 -5.97 7.08 -14.67
CA ILE A 94 -6.43 8.39 -15.14
C ILE A 94 -5.97 8.64 -16.60
N MET A 95 -4.70 8.37 -16.93
CA MET A 95 -4.19 8.55 -18.29
C MET A 95 -4.95 7.73 -19.33
N ILE A 96 -5.38 6.53 -18.98
CA ILE A 96 -6.18 5.68 -19.85
C ILE A 96 -7.60 6.23 -19.99
N MET A 97 -8.22 6.65 -18.88
CA MET A 97 -9.58 7.19 -18.87
C MET A 97 -9.74 8.45 -19.74
N ILE A 98 -8.77 9.36 -19.68
CA ILE A 98 -8.78 10.59 -20.50
C ILE A 98 -8.29 10.38 -21.95
N GLY A 99 -7.97 9.11 -22.33
CA GLY A 99 -7.47 8.78 -23.66
C GLY A 99 -6.05 9.30 -23.95
N TYR A 100 -5.33 9.75 -22.93
CA TYR A 100 -4.00 10.36 -23.06
C TYR A 100 -2.88 9.32 -23.13
N SER A 101 -3.16 8.05 -22.82
CA SER A 101 -2.17 6.96 -22.77
C SER A 101 -1.38 6.76 -24.07
N LYS A 102 -2.00 7.06 -25.24
CA LYS A 102 -1.34 6.99 -26.54
C LYS A 102 -0.44 8.19 -26.86
N LYS A 103 -0.59 9.30 -26.16
CA LYS A 103 0.14 10.56 -26.37
C LYS A 103 1.32 10.75 -25.44
N VAL A 104 1.33 10.04 -24.29
CA VAL A 104 2.40 10.13 -23.29
C VAL A 104 3.62 9.36 -23.78
N SER A 105 4.78 10.00 -23.78
CA SER A 105 6.02 9.33 -24.14
C SER A 105 6.42 8.29 -23.08
N LYS A 106 6.99 7.17 -23.52
CA LYS A 106 7.53 6.14 -22.61
C LYS A 106 8.56 6.73 -21.62
N LYS A 107 9.34 7.71 -22.07
CA LYS A 107 10.33 8.41 -21.22
C LYS A 107 9.68 9.13 -20.05
N PHE A 108 8.55 9.79 -20.29
CA PHE A 108 7.80 10.47 -19.22
C PHE A 108 7.26 9.46 -18.19
N MET A 109 6.67 8.33 -18.64
CA MET A 109 6.18 7.29 -17.73
C MET A 109 7.29 6.69 -16.88
N VAL A 110 8.47 6.45 -17.48
CA VAL A 110 9.63 5.94 -16.74
C VAL A 110 10.11 6.99 -15.73
N ALA A 111 10.27 8.25 -16.13
CA ALA A 111 10.68 9.33 -15.23
C ALA A 111 9.72 9.51 -14.05
N PHE A 112 8.41 9.40 -14.31
CA PHE A 112 7.39 9.45 -13.27
C PHE A 112 7.47 8.28 -12.29
N ALA A 113 7.84 7.07 -12.75
CA ALA A 113 7.96 5.89 -11.90
C ALA A 113 9.26 5.86 -11.06
N ILE A 114 10.29 6.64 -11.39
CA ILE A 114 11.60 6.62 -10.70
C ILE A 114 11.48 6.88 -9.18
N PRO A 115 10.79 7.93 -8.70
CA PRO A 115 10.67 8.17 -7.25
C PRO A 115 10.09 6.97 -6.50
N TYR A 116 9.07 6.35 -7.06
CA TYR A 116 8.43 5.18 -6.46
C TYR A 116 9.32 3.95 -6.48
N ALA A 117 10.10 3.76 -7.55
CA ALA A 117 11.08 2.68 -7.65
C ALA A 117 12.19 2.84 -6.59
N ILE A 118 12.63 4.07 -6.32
CA ILE A 118 13.62 4.37 -5.27
C ILE A 118 13.04 4.02 -3.90
N VAL A 119 11.82 4.46 -3.58
CA VAL A 119 11.17 4.18 -2.29
C VAL A 119 10.94 2.67 -2.13
N LEU A 120 10.50 1.99 -3.19
CA LEU A 120 10.35 0.53 -3.19
C LEU A 120 11.70 -0.17 -2.96
N GLY A 121 12.79 0.33 -3.54
CA GLY A 121 14.15 -0.16 -3.30
C GLY A 121 14.53 -0.06 -1.82
N PHE A 122 14.28 1.09 -1.17
CA PHE A 122 14.50 1.25 0.27
C PHE A 122 13.63 0.29 1.10
N LEU A 123 12.39 0.06 0.68
CA LEU A 123 11.48 -0.85 1.36
C LEU A 123 11.95 -2.31 1.24
N LEU A 124 12.40 -2.74 0.07
CA LEU A 124 12.92 -4.10 -0.16
C LEU A 124 14.25 -4.34 0.59
N THR A 125 15.08 -3.32 0.75
CA THR A 125 16.33 -3.41 1.53
C THR A 125 16.14 -3.20 3.03
N ASN A 126 14.93 -2.83 3.46
CA ASN A 126 14.62 -2.52 4.86
C ASN A 126 14.93 -3.64 5.86
N PRO A 127 14.80 -4.96 5.55
CA PRO A 127 15.17 -6.03 6.48
C PRO A 127 16.63 -5.95 6.95
N PHE A 128 17.51 -5.38 6.12
CA PHE A 128 18.94 -5.24 6.40
C PHE A 128 19.32 -3.86 6.94
N THR A 129 18.59 -2.83 6.55
CA THR A 129 18.95 -1.43 6.82
C THR A 129 18.14 -0.80 7.96
N GLY A 130 16.92 -1.29 8.24
CA GLY A 130 15.99 -0.64 9.15
C GLY A 130 15.59 0.78 8.70
N ALA A 131 15.75 1.10 7.41
CA ALA A 131 15.64 2.44 6.86
C ALA A 131 14.21 3.01 6.92
N ILE A 132 13.20 2.17 6.71
CA ILE A 132 11.78 2.55 6.70
C ILE A 132 11.14 2.27 8.07
N PHE A 133 11.28 1.06 8.57
CA PHE A 133 10.83 0.67 9.90
C PHE A 133 11.72 -0.42 10.47
N THR A 134 11.70 -0.56 11.79
CA THR A 134 12.43 -1.60 12.51
C THR A 134 11.60 -2.08 13.70
N SER A 135 11.90 -3.27 14.20
CA SER A 135 11.34 -3.83 15.43
C SER A 135 12.48 -4.32 16.32
N SER A 136 12.35 -4.15 17.62
CA SER A 136 13.33 -4.57 18.62
C SER A 136 12.70 -5.43 19.71
N GLU A 137 13.50 -5.99 20.60
CA GLU A 137 13.02 -6.75 21.76
C GLU A 137 12.21 -5.91 22.77
N THR A 138 12.40 -4.59 22.72
CA THR A 138 11.73 -3.64 23.63
C THR A 138 10.60 -2.87 22.97
N ASN A 139 10.56 -2.84 21.61
CA ASN A 139 9.55 -2.10 20.87
C ASN A 139 9.13 -2.87 19.61
N PRO A 140 7.85 -3.24 19.49
CA PRO A 140 7.37 -4.05 18.38
C PRO A 140 7.40 -3.31 17.03
N TYR A 141 7.41 -1.98 17.05
CA TYR A 141 7.47 -1.14 15.85
C TYR A 141 8.09 0.22 16.11
N MET A 142 9.08 0.58 15.31
CA MET A 142 9.71 1.91 15.30
C MET A 142 9.85 2.39 13.85
N ARG A 143 9.53 3.67 13.62
CA ARG A 143 9.72 4.30 12.31
C ARG A 143 11.19 4.57 12.06
N GLY A 144 11.67 4.17 10.88
CA GLY A 144 13.04 4.45 10.44
C GLY A 144 13.18 5.89 9.88
N PRO A 145 14.43 6.32 9.65
CA PRO A 145 14.73 7.68 9.22
C PRO A 145 14.15 8.05 7.84
N PHE A 146 13.92 7.08 6.96
CA PHE A 146 13.38 7.31 5.61
C PHE A 146 11.88 7.07 5.50
N MET A 147 11.18 6.78 6.60
CA MET A 147 9.70 6.67 6.60
C MET A 147 9.01 7.93 6.02
N PRO A 148 9.47 9.18 6.26
CA PRO A 148 8.87 10.37 5.65
C PRO A 148 8.92 10.38 4.12
N LEU A 149 9.92 9.76 3.48
CA LEU A 149 10.00 9.66 2.01
C LEU A 149 8.87 8.82 1.44
N LEU A 150 8.46 7.78 2.14
CA LEU A 150 7.35 6.93 1.75
C LEU A 150 6.02 7.71 1.76
N TYR A 151 5.78 8.52 2.80
CA TYR A 151 4.62 9.38 2.86
C TYR A 151 4.65 10.46 1.77
N LEU A 152 5.82 11.07 1.52
CA LEU A 152 5.97 12.05 0.45
C LEU A 152 5.64 11.44 -0.91
N ALA A 153 6.12 10.24 -1.20
CA ALA A 153 5.81 9.53 -2.44
C ALA A 153 4.32 9.19 -2.58
N GLY A 154 3.63 8.91 -1.48
CA GLY A 154 2.18 8.64 -1.47
C GLY A 154 1.30 9.87 -1.70
N HIS A 155 1.86 11.09 -1.58
CA HIS A 155 1.14 12.37 -1.74
C HIS A 155 1.50 13.12 -3.03
N LEU A 156 2.45 12.62 -3.85
CA LEU A 156 2.78 13.15 -5.18
C LEU A 156 1.88 12.55 -6.26
#